data_d985760b692720337f658e601685efb2
#
_entry.id   d985760b692720337f658e601685efb2
#
_cell.length_a   1.000
_cell.length_b   1.000
_cell.length_c   1.000
_cell.angle_alpha   90.00
_cell.angle_beta   90.00
_cell.angle_gamma   90.00
#
_symmetry.space_group_name_H-M   'P 1'
#
loop_
_entity.id
_entity.type
_entity.pdbx_description
1 polymer ?
#
loop_
_entity_poly.entity_id
_entity_poly.type
_entity_poly.pdbx_seq_one_letter_code
_entity_poly.pdbx_strand_id
1 'polypeptide(L)'
;MYKIGKIYIEHDYSRFSFFKTNRDIGKNDKMINRIKNFDVTPFAPILVDKSYRIMDGQHRFDACKRLGKPIYFMFYDGEYDPESVMIELNTYLKPWRQEEWVQYYYKKGYPDYVMFVKMSEEYDLGISNNILLFSCAKCNAGDVKKGNLRNHSEHWIGIYRFISSIKYPNKLYRPFVAALLRFFVMYGNDSRKIKKLREHIICVPRFSCIEDYYQAFKNLTEK
;
A
#
# COMPACT_ATOMS: atom_id res chain seq x y z
N MET A 1 26.42 -32.49 -5.59
CA MET A 1 26.65 -31.27 -6.41
C MET A 1 25.29 -30.85 -6.97
N TYR A 2 24.75 -29.72 -6.53
CA TYR A 2 23.47 -29.21 -7.05
C TYR A 2 23.75 -28.44 -8.34
N LYS A 3 23.00 -28.73 -9.43
CA LYS A 3 23.05 -27.92 -10.65
C LYS A 3 22.32 -26.60 -10.39
N ILE A 4 23.06 -25.50 -10.40
CA ILE A 4 22.47 -24.17 -10.53
C ILE A 4 21.95 -24.05 -11.97
N GLY A 5 20.77 -23.45 -12.15
CA GLY A 5 20.13 -23.33 -13.46
C GLY A 5 21.01 -22.66 -14.51
N LYS A 6 20.73 -22.90 -15.80
CA LYS A 6 21.46 -22.28 -16.91
C LYS A 6 21.13 -20.79 -16.98
N ILE A 7 22.14 -19.97 -17.26
CA ILE A 7 21.94 -18.55 -17.62
C ILE A 7 21.76 -18.47 -19.13
N TYR A 8 20.73 -17.77 -19.53
CA TYR A 8 20.39 -17.51 -20.93
C TYR A 8 20.62 -16.03 -21.24
N ILE A 9 20.78 -15.73 -22.54
CA ILE A 9 20.93 -14.35 -23.03
C ILE A 9 19.85 -14.10 -24.07
N GLU A 10 19.18 -12.98 -24.00
CA GLU A 10 18.14 -12.58 -24.94
C GLU A 10 18.27 -11.10 -25.29
N HIS A 11 18.04 -10.75 -26.54
CA HIS A 11 18.04 -9.38 -27.07
C HIS A 11 16.63 -8.88 -27.38
N ASP A 12 15.68 -9.79 -27.56
CA ASP A 12 14.29 -9.46 -27.80
C ASP A 12 13.54 -9.25 -26.49
N TYR A 13 13.37 -7.99 -26.12
CA TYR A 13 12.65 -7.61 -24.90
C TYR A 13 11.16 -7.93 -24.95
N SER A 14 10.58 -8.13 -26.14
CA SER A 14 9.15 -8.43 -26.30
C SER A 14 8.75 -9.81 -25.77
N ARG A 15 9.74 -10.71 -25.60
CA ARG A 15 9.53 -12.04 -25.03
C ARG A 15 9.19 -11.98 -23.54
N PHE A 16 9.59 -10.92 -22.85
CA PHE A 16 9.41 -10.79 -21.40
C PHE A 16 8.14 -10.05 -21.06
N SER A 17 7.47 -10.49 -20.01
CA SER A 17 6.29 -9.84 -19.46
C SER A 17 6.40 -9.74 -17.93
N PHE A 18 5.43 -9.02 -17.32
CA PHE A 18 5.35 -8.88 -15.88
C PHE A 18 4.10 -9.57 -15.35
N PHE A 19 4.16 -10.05 -14.11
CA PHE A 19 2.94 -10.37 -13.39
C PHE A 19 2.13 -9.10 -13.16
N LYS A 20 0.80 -9.19 -13.21
CA LYS A 20 -0.08 -8.05 -12.92
C LYS A 20 0.17 -7.45 -11.53
N THR A 21 0.62 -8.29 -10.61
CA THR A 21 0.90 -7.96 -9.22
C THR A 21 2.31 -7.46 -8.96
N ASN A 22 3.20 -7.41 -9.97
CA ASN A 22 4.51 -6.81 -9.81
C ASN A 22 4.38 -5.35 -9.32
N ARG A 23 5.37 -4.92 -8.53
CA ARG A 23 5.50 -3.51 -8.14
C ARG A 23 5.73 -2.64 -9.37
N ASP A 24 5.25 -1.41 -9.31
CA ASP A 24 5.59 -0.43 -10.33
C ASP A 24 7.08 -0.07 -10.23
N ILE A 25 7.76 -0.03 -11.37
CA ILE A 25 9.20 0.21 -11.43
C ILE A 25 9.53 1.65 -10.98
N GLY A 26 8.63 2.61 -11.27
CA GLY A 26 8.83 4.01 -10.95
C GLY A 26 10.09 4.59 -11.60
N LYS A 27 10.77 5.51 -10.89
CA LYS A 27 12.05 6.10 -11.35
C LYS A 27 13.19 5.08 -11.16
N ASN A 28 13.87 4.72 -12.25
CA ASN A 28 14.93 3.70 -12.28
C ASN A 28 16.33 4.25 -12.57
N ASP A 29 16.52 5.56 -12.47
CA ASP A 29 17.75 6.25 -12.84
C ASP A 29 19.01 5.73 -12.11
N LYS A 30 18.85 5.35 -10.84
CA LYS A 30 19.94 4.79 -10.03
C LYS A 30 20.46 3.47 -10.61
N MET A 31 19.54 2.59 -11.05
CA MET A 31 19.91 1.29 -11.63
C MET A 31 20.51 1.48 -13.02
N ILE A 32 19.95 2.37 -13.83
CA ILE A 32 20.45 2.72 -15.17
C ILE A 32 21.89 3.23 -15.05
N ASN A 33 22.14 4.21 -14.19
CA ASN A 33 23.49 4.75 -13.98
C ASN A 33 24.46 3.71 -13.45
N ARG A 34 24.03 2.83 -12.56
CA ARG A 34 24.86 1.74 -12.03
C ARG A 34 25.27 0.78 -13.14
N ILE A 35 24.34 0.32 -13.98
CA ILE A 35 24.63 -0.61 -15.09
C ILE A 35 25.47 0.09 -16.17
N LYS A 36 25.24 1.39 -16.41
CA LYS A 36 26.06 2.17 -17.36
C LYS A 36 27.53 2.24 -16.92
N ASN A 37 27.77 2.45 -15.63
CA ASN A 37 29.12 2.64 -15.09
C ASN A 37 29.83 1.31 -14.79
N PHE A 38 29.10 0.31 -14.34
CA PHE A 38 29.62 -1.01 -14.00
C PHE A 38 28.55 -2.08 -14.23
N ASP A 39 28.66 -2.78 -15.37
CA ASP A 39 27.67 -3.77 -15.78
C ASP A 39 27.83 -5.09 -15.02
N VAL A 40 26.99 -5.27 -14.01
CA VAL A 40 26.90 -6.51 -13.23
C VAL A 40 25.83 -7.48 -13.75
N THR A 41 25.12 -7.14 -14.82
CA THR A 41 23.98 -7.92 -15.28
C THR A 41 24.30 -9.36 -15.68
N PRO A 42 25.49 -9.69 -16.24
CA PRO A 42 25.90 -11.07 -16.49
C PRO A 42 26.02 -11.93 -15.22
N PHE A 43 26.34 -11.28 -14.09
CA PHE A 43 26.54 -11.94 -12.79
C PHE A 43 25.29 -11.88 -11.88
N ALA A 44 24.29 -11.13 -12.31
CA ALA A 44 23.02 -10.98 -11.61
C ALA A 44 21.85 -11.15 -12.60
N PRO A 45 21.65 -12.36 -13.16
CA PRO A 45 20.59 -12.62 -14.11
C PRO A 45 19.21 -12.33 -13.48
N ILE A 46 18.22 -11.97 -14.30
CA ILE A 46 16.84 -11.89 -13.85
C ILE A 46 16.24 -13.30 -13.74
N LEU A 47 15.27 -13.47 -12.84
CA LEU A 47 14.54 -14.72 -12.69
C LEU A 47 13.21 -14.62 -13.40
N VAL A 48 12.90 -15.60 -14.25
CA VAL A 48 11.64 -15.65 -14.99
C VAL A 48 10.97 -17.02 -14.83
N ASP A 49 9.65 -17.07 -14.96
CA ASP A 49 8.92 -18.34 -15.07
C ASP A 49 9.01 -18.94 -16.49
N LYS A 50 8.41 -20.10 -16.69
CA LYS A 50 8.39 -20.82 -18.00
C LYS A 50 7.69 -20.02 -19.11
N SER A 51 6.90 -19.00 -18.77
CA SER A 51 6.23 -18.09 -19.72
C SER A 51 6.94 -16.76 -19.89
N TYR A 52 8.22 -16.66 -19.46
CA TYR A 52 9.03 -15.44 -19.47
C TYR A 52 8.45 -14.28 -18.64
N ARG A 53 7.60 -14.56 -17.64
CA ARG A 53 7.15 -13.53 -16.72
C ARG A 53 8.22 -13.29 -15.65
N ILE A 54 8.57 -12.03 -15.45
CA ILE A 54 9.68 -11.63 -14.57
C ILE A 54 9.26 -11.78 -13.10
N MET A 55 9.94 -12.65 -12.39
CA MET A 55 9.77 -12.92 -10.95
C MET A 55 10.69 -12.02 -10.11
N ASP A 56 11.96 -11.88 -10.51
CA ASP A 56 12.92 -10.96 -9.89
C ASP A 56 13.76 -10.24 -10.95
N GLY A 57 14.21 -9.03 -10.62
CA GLY A 57 15.09 -8.23 -11.46
C GLY A 57 14.38 -7.29 -12.42
N GLN A 58 13.12 -6.92 -12.19
CA GLN A 58 12.37 -5.99 -13.04
C GLN A 58 13.08 -4.64 -13.27
N HIS A 59 13.76 -4.09 -12.24
CA HIS A 59 14.57 -2.88 -12.39
C HIS A 59 15.80 -3.10 -13.28
N ARG A 60 16.42 -4.28 -13.22
CA ARG A 60 17.53 -4.65 -14.11
C ARG A 60 17.07 -4.79 -15.55
N PHE A 61 15.92 -5.46 -15.75
CA PHE A 61 15.30 -5.57 -17.07
C PHE A 61 15.01 -4.21 -17.71
N ASP A 62 14.30 -3.31 -16.98
CA ASP A 62 13.99 -1.98 -17.47
C ASP A 62 15.26 -1.17 -17.81
N ALA A 63 16.27 -1.24 -16.95
CA ALA A 63 17.53 -0.54 -17.18
C ALA A 63 18.27 -1.10 -18.43
N CYS A 64 18.37 -2.42 -18.59
CA CYS A 64 18.96 -3.03 -19.77
C CYS A 64 18.18 -2.65 -21.04
N LYS A 65 16.86 -2.73 -21.02
CA LYS A 65 16.02 -2.32 -22.15
C LYS A 65 16.27 -0.87 -22.56
N ARG A 66 16.32 0.07 -21.61
CA ARG A 66 16.61 1.48 -21.90
C ARG A 66 18.03 1.73 -22.41
N LEU A 67 18.98 0.87 -22.03
CA LEU A 67 20.38 0.96 -22.44
C LEU A 67 20.70 0.15 -23.71
N GLY A 68 19.73 -0.57 -24.27
CA GLY A 68 19.95 -1.45 -25.43
C GLY A 68 20.88 -2.65 -25.14
N LYS A 69 20.97 -3.09 -23.85
CA LYS A 69 21.82 -4.18 -23.41
C LYS A 69 21.07 -5.52 -23.39
N PRO A 70 21.77 -6.66 -23.63
CA PRO A 70 21.14 -7.97 -23.56
C PRO A 70 20.60 -8.24 -22.14
N ILE A 71 19.59 -9.08 -22.07
CA ILE A 71 19.01 -9.58 -20.82
C ILE A 71 19.66 -10.94 -20.51
N TYR A 72 20.30 -11.02 -19.36
CA TYR A 72 20.76 -12.27 -18.77
C TYR A 72 19.66 -12.77 -17.83
N PHE A 73 19.21 -14.02 -18.03
CA PHE A 73 18.09 -14.56 -17.26
C PHE A 73 18.23 -16.04 -16.94
N MET A 74 17.49 -16.49 -15.94
CA MET A 74 17.35 -17.88 -15.55
C MET A 74 15.87 -18.23 -15.48
N PHE A 75 15.52 -19.47 -15.85
CA PHE A 75 14.17 -19.98 -15.60
C PHE A 75 14.05 -20.46 -14.16
N TYR A 76 12.94 -20.12 -13.54
CA TYR A 76 12.50 -20.75 -12.31
C TYR A 76 12.02 -22.17 -12.63
N ASP A 77 12.63 -23.15 -12.00
CA ASP A 77 12.32 -24.58 -12.18
C ASP A 77 11.92 -25.23 -10.85
N GLY A 78 11.33 -24.44 -9.93
CA GLY A 78 10.81 -24.93 -8.66
C GLY A 78 9.36 -25.40 -8.74
N GLU A 79 8.91 -26.10 -7.69
CA GLU A 79 7.58 -26.69 -7.57
C GLU A 79 6.51 -25.69 -7.09
N TYR A 80 6.92 -24.57 -6.45
CA TYR A 80 5.99 -23.58 -5.92
C TYR A 80 5.43 -22.68 -7.03
N ASP A 81 4.24 -22.13 -6.77
CA ASP A 81 3.64 -21.15 -7.66
C ASP A 81 4.59 -19.95 -7.88
N PRO A 82 4.92 -19.60 -9.14
CA PRO A 82 5.88 -18.53 -9.44
C PRO A 82 5.50 -17.17 -8.86
N GLU A 83 4.21 -16.85 -8.79
CA GLU A 83 3.75 -15.57 -8.21
C GLU A 83 3.98 -15.54 -6.70
N SER A 84 3.74 -16.63 -6.01
CA SER A 84 4.01 -16.77 -4.58
C SER A 84 5.50 -16.64 -4.28
N VAL A 85 6.36 -17.26 -5.10
CA VAL A 85 7.83 -17.14 -4.98
C VAL A 85 8.29 -15.71 -5.25
N MET A 86 7.74 -15.05 -6.28
CA MET A 86 8.03 -13.64 -6.56
C MET A 86 7.75 -12.75 -5.33
N ILE A 87 6.63 -12.97 -4.65
CA ILE A 87 6.26 -12.21 -3.45
C ILE A 87 7.25 -12.45 -2.32
N GLU A 88 7.59 -13.72 -2.05
CA GLU A 88 8.55 -14.08 -1.00
C GLU A 88 9.94 -13.47 -1.27
N LEU A 89 10.47 -13.57 -2.49
CA LEU A 89 11.75 -12.96 -2.85
C LEU A 89 11.74 -11.45 -2.63
N ASN A 90 10.65 -10.77 -3.01
CA ASN A 90 10.52 -9.33 -2.85
C ASN A 90 10.35 -8.91 -1.38
N THR A 91 9.65 -9.70 -0.56
CA THR A 91 9.44 -9.40 0.86
C THR A 91 10.64 -9.70 1.73
N TYR A 92 11.44 -10.71 1.37
CA TYR A 92 12.67 -11.05 2.09
C TYR A 92 13.75 -9.96 1.98
N LEU A 93 13.93 -9.40 0.78
CA LEU A 93 14.95 -8.38 0.52
C LEU A 93 14.53 -6.97 0.97
N LYS A 94 13.24 -6.64 0.86
CA LYS A 94 12.67 -5.35 1.26
C LYS A 94 11.20 -5.54 1.62
N PRO A 95 10.84 -5.54 2.90
CA PRO A 95 9.47 -5.72 3.33
C PRO A 95 8.51 -4.75 2.60
N TRP A 96 7.41 -5.29 2.12
CA TRP A 96 6.40 -4.49 1.46
C TRP A 96 5.71 -3.56 2.46
N ARG A 97 5.52 -2.31 2.05
CA ARG A 97 4.71 -1.34 2.79
C ARG A 97 3.23 -1.65 2.64
N GLN A 98 2.39 -1.04 3.47
CA GLN A 98 0.93 -1.26 3.42
C GLN A 98 0.34 -0.92 2.04
N GLU A 99 0.83 0.14 1.39
CA GLU A 99 0.42 0.55 0.05
C GLU A 99 0.67 -0.54 -1.00
N GLU A 100 1.82 -1.21 -0.93
CA GLU A 100 2.21 -2.26 -1.86
C GLU A 100 1.31 -3.50 -1.70
N TRP A 101 0.96 -3.87 -0.46
CA TRP A 101 0.00 -4.95 -0.18
C TRP A 101 -1.41 -4.60 -0.65
N VAL A 102 -1.86 -3.36 -0.44
CA VAL A 102 -3.16 -2.89 -0.93
C VAL A 102 -3.21 -2.98 -2.46
N GLN A 103 -2.17 -2.50 -3.16
CA GLN A 103 -2.10 -2.57 -4.62
C GLN A 103 -2.05 -4.02 -5.14
N TYR A 104 -1.36 -4.91 -4.45
CA TYR A 104 -1.32 -6.32 -4.79
C TYR A 104 -2.72 -6.95 -4.80
N TYR A 105 -3.47 -6.83 -3.70
CA TYR A 105 -4.81 -7.40 -3.62
C TYR A 105 -5.84 -6.68 -4.50
N TYR A 106 -5.67 -5.37 -4.72
CA TYR A 106 -6.41 -4.60 -5.71
C TYR A 106 -6.25 -5.19 -7.12
N LYS A 107 -5.01 -5.40 -7.55
CA LYS A 107 -4.68 -5.99 -8.86
C LYS A 107 -5.20 -7.43 -9.00
N LYS A 108 -5.32 -8.16 -7.90
CA LYS A 108 -5.97 -9.48 -7.84
C LYS A 108 -7.51 -9.43 -7.86
N GLY A 109 -8.09 -8.26 -7.79
CA GLY A 109 -9.55 -8.08 -7.86
C GLY A 109 -10.29 -8.40 -6.57
N TYR A 110 -9.63 -8.36 -5.41
CA TYR A 110 -10.30 -8.54 -4.12
C TYR A 110 -11.31 -7.40 -3.89
N PRO A 111 -12.62 -7.69 -3.72
CA PRO A 111 -13.66 -6.66 -3.75
C PRO A 111 -13.46 -5.53 -2.73
N ASP A 112 -13.10 -5.87 -1.48
CA ASP A 112 -12.84 -4.87 -0.44
C ASP A 112 -11.62 -4.00 -0.77
N TYR A 113 -10.59 -4.54 -1.41
CA TYR A 113 -9.41 -3.77 -1.83
C TYR A 113 -9.70 -2.87 -3.04
N VAL A 114 -10.55 -3.34 -3.97
CA VAL A 114 -11.02 -2.52 -5.10
C VAL A 114 -11.82 -1.32 -4.58
N MET A 115 -12.72 -1.56 -3.62
CA MET A 115 -13.49 -0.51 -2.97
C MET A 115 -12.57 0.45 -2.19
N PHE A 116 -11.65 -0.09 -1.39
CA PHE A 116 -10.70 0.69 -0.60
C PHE A 116 -9.85 1.65 -1.45
N VAL A 117 -9.32 1.16 -2.58
CA VAL A 117 -8.48 2.00 -3.48
C VAL A 117 -9.31 3.14 -4.06
N LYS A 118 -10.50 2.86 -4.63
CA LYS A 118 -11.40 3.90 -5.15
C LYS A 118 -11.73 4.96 -4.10
N MET A 119 -11.98 4.53 -2.87
CA MET A 119 -12.29 5.42 -1.77
C MET A 119 -11.08 6.24 -1.33
N SER A 120 -9.87 5.65 -1.33
CA SER A 120 -8.64 6.35 -0.97
C SER A 120 -8.21 7.38 -2.02
N GLU A 121 -8.55 7.16 -3.28
CA GLU A 121 -8.33 8.14 -4.36
C GLU A 121 -9.23 9.38 -4.21
N GLU A 122 -10.47 9.18 -3.76
CA GLU A 122 -11.41 10.28 -3.51
C GLU A 122 -11.11 11.01 -2.18
N TYR A 123 -10.63 10.27 -1.16
CA TYR A 123 -10.49 10.74 0.21
C TYR A 123 -9.11 10.40 0.80
N ASP A 124 -8.12 11.23 0.51
CA ASP A 124 -6.75 11.00 1.00
C ASP A 124 -6.54 11.54 2.42
N LEU A 125 -6.62 10.65 3.39
CA LEU A 125 -6.23 10.90 4.79
C LEU A 125 -4.91 10.20 5.15
N GLY A 126 -4.21 9.65 4.16
CA GLY A 126 -3.07 8.76 4.31
C GLY A 126 -3.49 7.32 4.62
N ILE A 127 -2.71 6.36 4.08
CA ILE A 127 -3.04 4.92 4.08
C ILE A 127 -3.47 4.38 5.45
N SER A 128 -2.76 4.78 6.51
CA SER A 128 -3.02 4.30 7.87
C SER A 128 -4.38 4.74 8.41
N ASN A 129 -4.78 6.00 8.15
CA ASN A 129 -6.09 6.51 8.55
C ASN A 129 -7.21 5.94 7.68
N ASN A 130 -6.96 5.77 6.38
CA ASN A 130 -7.92 5.17 5.47
C ASN A 130 -8.22 3.72 5.86
N ILE A 131 -7.20 2.91 6.21
CA ILE A 131 -7.40 1.54 6.72
C ILE A 131 -8.20 1.55 8.02
N LEU A 132 -7.86 2.45 8.94
CA LEU A 132 -8.57 2.61 10.22
C LEU A 132 -10.06 2.87 10.00
N LEU A 133 -10.39 3.83 9.15
CA LEU A 133 -11.78 4.24 8.89
C LEU A 133 -12.54 3.16 8.10
N PHE A 134 -11.95 2.62 7.04
CA PHE A 134 -12.55 1.59 6.20
C PHE A 134 -12.91 0.33 6.99
N SER A 135 -12.02 -0.11 7.86
CA SER A 135 -12.22 -1.32 8.67
C SER A 135 -12.93 -1.06 10.00
N CYS A 136 -13.31 0.16 10.30
CA CYS A 136 -13.82 0.55 11.62
C CYS A 136 -12.90 0.09 12.76
N ALA A 137 -11.59 0.30 12.59
CA ALA A 137 -10.51 -0.12 13.51
C ALA A 137 -10.41 -1.65 13.74
N LYS A 138 -11.08 -2.49 12.93
CA LYS A 138 -11.06 -3.96 13.07
C LYS A 138 -9.89 -4.63 12.35
N CYS A 139 -9.16 -3.91 11.47
CA CYS A 139 -8.01 -4.43 10.75
C CYS A 139 -6.72 -3.69 11.15
N ASN A 140 -5.65 -4.45 11.23
CA ASN A 140 -4.29 -3.94 11.43
C ASN A 140 -3.40 -4.18 10.19
N ALA A 141 -2.14 -3.78 10.25
CA ALA A 141 -1.20 -3.96 9.15
C ALA A 141 -0.98 -5.43 8.75
N GLY A 142 -1.04 -6.35 9.73
CA GLY A 142 -0.93 -7.79 9.50
C GLY A 142 -2.13 -8.33 8.72
N ASP A 143 -3.32 -7.84 9.00
CA ASP A 143 -4.54 -8.23 8.28
C ASP A 143 -4.50 -7.75 6.83
N VAL A 144 -4.03 -6.52 6.58
CA VAL A 144 -3.83 -6.00 5.22
C VAL A 144 -2.86 -6.87 4.43
N LYS A 145 -1.73 -7.27 5.06
CA LYS A 145 -0.75 -8.17 4.46
C LYS A 145 -1.34 -9.54 4.10
N LYS A 146 -2.27 -10.05 4.89
CA LYS A 146 -2.91 -11.37 4.70
C LYS A 146 -4.12 -11.34 3.75
N GLY A 147 -4.47 -10.21 3.17
CA GLY A 147 -5.66 -10.09 2.32
C GLY A 147 -6.98 -9.99 3.10
N ASN A 148 -6.92 -9.66 4.38
CA ASN A 148 -8.07 -9.64 5.29
C ASN A 148 -8.65 -8.25 5.54
N LEU A 149 -8.31 -7.26 4.71
CA LEU A 149 -8.99 -5.96 4.77
C LEU A 149 -10.48 -6.16 4.45
N ARG A 150 -11.35 -5.62 5.32
CA ARG A 150 -12.81 -5.70 5.16
C ARG A 150 -13.44 -4.35 5.41
N ASN A 151 -14.47 -4.02 4.63
CA ASN A 151 -15.28 -2.83 4.87
C ASN A 151 -16.23 -3.08 6.05
N HIS A 152 -16.06 -2.29 7.10
CA HIS A 152 -16.91 -2.31 8.29
C HIS A 152 -17.46 -0.94 8.66
N SER A 153 -17.16 0.10 7.89
CA SER A 153 -17.49 1.47 8.26
C SER A 153 -18.59 2.05 7.40
N GLU A 154 -19.69 2.42 8.05
CA GLU A 154 -20.77 3.25 7.45
C GLU A 154 -20.48 4.74 7.63
N HIS A 155 -19.54 5.11 8.51
CA HIS A 155 -19.34 6.50 8.96
C HIS A 155 -18.16 7.21 8.28
N TRP A 156 -17.32 6.53 7.52
CA TRP A 156 -16.05 7.10 7.05
C TRP A 156 -16.23 8.30 6.10
N ILE A 157 -17.28 8.32 5.25
CA ILE A 157 -17.60 9.48 4.39
C ILE A 157 -17.93 10.70 5.25
N GLY A 158 -18.75 10.50 6.30
CA GLY A 158 -19.11 11.53 7.25
C GLY A 158 -17.89 12.09 7.99
N ILE A 159 -17.00 11.20 8.44
CA ILE A 159 -15.76 11.57 9.11
C ILE A 159 -14.83 12.32 8.16
N TYR A 160 -14.69 11.84 6.92
CA TYR A 160 -13.88 12.52 5.92
C TYR A 160 -14.39 13.96 5.66
N ARG A 161 -15.68 14.12 5.41
CA ARG A 161 -16.32 15.43 5.20
C ARG A 161 -16.14 16.35 6.42
N PHE A 162 -16.21 15.79 7.62
CA PHE A 162 -15.93 16.51 8.85
C PHE A 162 -14.48 16.99 8.89
N ILE A 163 -13.49 16.09 8.71
CA ILE A 163 -12.05 16.41 8.72
C ILE A 163 -11.72 17.46 7.65
N SER A 164 -12.31 17.36 6.47
CA SER A 164 -12.10 18.30 5.37
C SER A 164 -12.67 19.69 5.67
N SER A 165 -13.72 19.77 6.48
CA SER A 165 -14.39 21.03 6.82
C SER A 165 -13.80 21.80 7.99
N ILE A 166 -12.88 21.18 8.77
CA ILE A 166 -12.31 21.81 9.97
C ILE A 166 -10.92 22.35 9.72
N LYS A 167 -10.58 23.45 10.43
CA LYS A 167 -9.25 24.09 10.43
C LYS A 167 -8.42 23.65 11.63
N TYR A 168 -8.41 22.36 11.96
CA TYR A 168 -7.64 21.82 13.08
C TYR A 168 -6.25 21.38 12.62
N PRO A 169 -5.13 21.88 13.23
CA PRO A 169 -3.78 21.60 12.76
C PRO A 169 -3.41 20.11 12.73
N ASN A 170 -3.90 19.34 13.71
CA ASN A 170 -3.58 17.92 13.87
C ASN A 170 -4.71 16.99 13.36
N LYS A 171 -5.52 17.45 12.41
CA LYS A 171 -6.70 16.72 11.94
C LYS A 171 -6.41 15.36 11.27
N LEU A 172 -5.19 15.13 10.83
CA LEU A 172 -4.73 13.84 10.27
C LEU A 172 -3.93 13.02 11.29
N TYR A 173 -3.75 13.51 12.52
CA TYR A 173 -3.07 12.76 13.55
C TYR A 173 -3.89 11.54 13.97
N ARG A 174 -3.27 10.34 13.92
CA ARG A 174 -3.99 9.07 14.06
C ARG A 174 -4.86 8.95 15.33
N PRO A 175 -4.41 9.32 16.54
CA PRO A 175 -5.27 9.31 17.72
C PRO A 175 -6.50 10.21 17.61
N PHE A 176 -6.39 11.37 16.95
CA PHE A 176 -7.51 12.25 16.67
C PHE A 176 -8.51 11.60 15.72
N VAL A 177 -8.05 11.01 14.60
CA VAL A 177 -8.91 10.32 13.63
C VAL A 177 -9.60 9.11 14.26
N ALA A 178 -8.89 8.36 15.10
CA ALA A 178 -9.46 7.21 15.82
C ALA A 178 -10.53 7.64 16.85
N ALA A 179 -10.31 8.76 17.55
CA ALA A 179 -11.31 9.32 18.46
C ALA A 179 -12.54 9.83 17.72
N LEU A 180 -12.35 10.45 16.55
CA LEU A 180 -13.47 10.83 15.67
C LEU A 180 -14.25 9.61 15.20
N LEU A 181 -13.59 8.55 14.78
CA LEU A 181 -14.27 7.31 14.41
C LEU A 181 -15.15 6.80 15.55
N ARG A 182 -14.61 6.73 16.77
CA ARG A 182 -15.37 6.32 17.97
C ARG A 182 -16.55 7.25 18.24
N PHE A 183 -16.36 8.55 18.10
CA PHE A 183 -17.41 9.55 18.29
C PHE A 183 -18.52 9.42 17.24
N PHE A 184 -18.17 9.21 15.97
CA PHE A 184 -19.15 9.04 14.89
C PHE A 184 -19.90 7.71 14.98
N VAL A 185 -19.25 6.64 15.44
CA VAL A 185 -19.96 5.36 15.70
C VAL A 185 -21.05 5.55 16.75
N MET A 186 -20.80 6.38 17.79
CA MET A 186 -21.77 6.61 18.87
C MET A 186 -22.79 7.71 18.56
N TYR A 187 -22.40 8.75 17.85
CA TYR A 187 -23.17 9.97 17.70
C TYR A 187 -23.29 10.48 16.25
N GLY A 188 -22.85 9.74 15.27
CA GLY A 188 -22.79 10.20 13.87
C GLY A 188 -24.14 10.57 13.26
N ASN A 189 -25.22 10.02 13.81
CA ASN A 189 -26.60 10.34 13.41
C ASN A 189 -27.17 11.56 14.17
N ASP A 190 -26.46 12.08 15.18
CA ASP A 190 -26.86 13.27 15.91
C ASP A 190 -26.23 14.53 15.27
N SER A 191 -27.00 15.14 14.37
CA SER A 191 -26.54 16.32 13.62
C SER A 191 -26.21 17.52 14.54
N ARG A 192 -26.87 17.63 15.70
CA ARG A 192 -26.63 18.71 16.68
C ARG A 192 -25.26 18.54 17.31
N LYS A 193 -24.91 17.32 17.77
CA LYS A 193 -23.61 17.02 18.33
C LYS A 193 -22.48 17.20 17.32
N ILE A 194 -22.67 16.73 16.09
CA ILE A 194 -21.69 16.90 15.00
C ILE A 194 -21.44 18.38 14.68
N LYS A 195 -22.51 19.18 14.60
CA LYS A 195 -22.41 20.64 14.37
C LYS A 195 -21.63 21.30 15.52
N LYS A 196 -22.01 21.02 16.76
CA LYS A 196 -21.38 21.58 17.97
C LYS A 196 -19.90 21.20 18.06
N LEU A 197 -19.55 19.94 17.79
CA LEU A 197 -18.17 19.51 17.73
C LEU A 197 -17.39 20.29 16.68
N ARG A 198 -17.94 20.49 15.48
CA ARG A 198 -17.29 21.23 14.38
C ARG A 198 -16.99 22.68 14.79
N GLU A 199 -17.91 23.34 15.45
CA GLU A 199 -17.78 24.74 15.87
C GLU A 199 -16.68 24.94 16.92
N HIS A 200 -16.46 23.95 17.78
CA HIS A 200 -15.55 24.09 18.93
C HIS A 200 -14.27 23.25 18.83
N ILE A 201 -14.12 22.44 17.80
CA ILE A 201 -12.99 21.47 17.66
C ILE A 201 -11.62 22.15 17.69
N ILE A 202 -11.53 23.41 17.26
CA ILE A 202 -10.28 24.16 17.23
C ILE A 202 -9.71 24.42 18.63
N CYS A 203 -10.57 24.41 19.67
CA CYS A 203 -10.19 24.59 21.06
C CYS A 203 -9.63 23.32 21.70
N VAL A 204 -9.68 22.17 20.99
CA VAL A 204 -9.16 20.91 21.52
C VAL A 204 -7.63 20.92 21.46
N PRO A 205 -6.94 20.76 22.59
CA PRO A 205 -5.48 20.67 22.59
C PRO A 205 -5.03 19.37 21.91
N ARG A 206 -3.73 19.28 21.58
CA ARG A 206 -3.16 18.04 21.08
C ARG A 206 -2.96 17.05 22.24
N PHE A 207 -3.57 15.89 22.14
CA PHE A 207 -3.39 14.77 23.05
C PHE A 207 -2.55 13.67 22.41
N SER A 208 -1.94 12.84 23.25
CA SER A 208 -1.16 11.67 22.79
C SER A 208 -2.01 10.41 22.63
N CYS A 209 -3.16 10.33 23.29
CA CYS A 209 -4.01 9.14 23.28
C CYS A 209 -5.41 9.40 22.73
N ILE A 210 -6.08 8.31 22.34
CA ILE A 210 -7.42 8.33 21.76
C ILE A 210 -8.47 8.73 22.80
N GLU A 211 -8.33 8.26 24.03
CA GLU A 211 -9.32 8.49 25.10
C GLU A 211 -9.45 9.96 25.45
N ASP A 212 -8.34 10.67 25.56
CA ASP A 212 -8.37 12.11 25.90
C ASP A 212 -9.07 12.93 24.81
N TYR A 213 -8.82 12.62 23.54
CA TYR A 213 -9.55 13.22 22.43
C TYR A 213 -11.05 12.91 22.50
N TYR A 214 -11.39 11.65 22.75
CA TYR A 214 -12.79 11.22 22.80
C TYR A 214 -13.55 11.91 23.95
N GLN A 215 -12.95 12.02 25.13
CA GLN A 215 -13.54 12.74 26.27
C GLN A 215 -13.68 14.24 25.99
N ALA A 216 -12.68 14.86 25.35
CA ALA A 216 -12.78 16.25 24.93
C ALA A 216 -13.96 16.47 23.96
N PHE A 217 -14.17 15.57 22.99
CA PHE A 217 -15.31 15.66 22.05
C PHE A 217 -16.65 15.53 22.77
N LYS A 218 -16.77 14.61 23.72
CA LYS A 218 -17.98 14.48 24.57
C LYS A 218 -18.26 15.76 25.34
N ASN A 219 -17.27 16.27 26.06
CA ASN A 219 -17.39 17.48 26.88
C ASN A 219 -17.81 18.70 26.07
N LEU A 220 -17.32 18.83 24.83
CA LEU A 220 -17.71 19.91 23.92
C LEU A 220 -19.17 19.80 23.44
N THR A 221 -19.73 18.61 23.42
CA THR A 221 -21.05 18.35 22.83
C THR A 221 -22.16 18.14 23.85
N GLU A 222 -21.81 17.88 25.11
CA GLU A 222 -22.77 17.69 26.21
C GLU A 222 -23.14 19.01 26.93
N LYS A 223 -22.31 20.04 26.82
CA LYS A 223 -22.61 21.41 27.28
C LYS A 223 -23.55 22.12 26.32
#